data_9d7c34c8784f81c04ba238af008c2736
#
_entry.id   9d7c34c8784f81c04ba238af008c2736
#
_cell.length_a   1.000
_cell.length_b   1.000
_cell.length_c   1.000
_cell.angle_alpha   90.00
_cell.angle_beta   90.00
_cell.angle_gamma   90.00
#
_symmetry.space_group_name_H-M   'P 1'
#
loop_
_entity.id
_entity.type
_entity.pdbx_description
1 polymer ?
#
loop_
_entity_poly.entity_id
_entity_poly.type
_entity_poly.pdbx_seq_one_letter_code
_entity_poly.pdbx_strand_id
1 'polypeptide(L)'
;MTTEKNLIVFKTTTMVAIALCLISLLAACSGNSGSGSKTSADKTSVSSDDKSLLGAGSTFVYPLFSKLFYVYDQKTGVRINYQSIGSGGGILQLKNKTVDFGDSDAPLSDEQTKGMGAEVLHVPMCSGAVVISYNIPGITDTLKLTPDVLADIYLGKVTKWNDAKIKNLNSTVQLPAMNIAVAHRSDGSGTTNIFTDYLSKISPDWKSKVGKGTAVNWPAGLGGKGNEGVAGLIKQTPGGIGYIELAYAIQNKMLFAQIQNKSGNFVTPTIASTSAAGNVQMPADSKVSLTNTDAPDGYPISGFTWALLYKEQSYSSRSKNRAENLVNLLWWNIHEGQNYCAGLYYAPLSKEATAIAENILKSATYKGTPILTAGANSK
;
A
#
# COMPACT_ATOMS: atom_id res chain seq x y z
N MET A 1 30.92 -24.09 -57.02
CA MET A 1 31.54 -25.11 -56.17
C MET A 1 30.70 -25.09 -54.88
N THR A 2 29.60 -25.85 -54.84
CA THR A 2 29.50 -27.22 -54.34
C THR A 2 30.04 -27.27 -52.88
N THR A 3 29.35 -27.61 -51.86
CA THR A 3 28.40 -28.64 -51.45
C THR A 3 28.35 -28.52 -49.92
N GLU A 4 27.46 -28.90 -49.08
CA GLU A 4 26.36 -29.85 -49.09
C GLU A 4 25.54 -29.71 -47.79
N LYS A 5 24.30 -30.06 -47.88
CA LYS A 5 23.32 -30.26 -46.84
C LYS A 5 23.70 -31.39 -45.87
N ASN A 6 23.36 -31.26 -44.60
CA ASN A 6 23.02 -32.45 -43.82
C ASN A 6 21.81 -32.20 -42.93
N LEU A 7 20.74 -32.78 -43.39
CA LEU A 7 19.44 -32.99 -42.76
C LEU A 7 19.54 -34.24 -41.88
N ILE A 8 19.31 -34.15 -40.60
CA ILE A 8 19.05 -35.32 -39.75
C ILE A 8 17.64 -35.28 -39.24
N VAL A 9 16.85 -36.10 -39.88
CA VAL A 9 15.52 -36.57 -39.46
C VAL A 9 15.72 -37.62 -38.38
N PHE A 10 15.11 -37.44 -37.21
CA PHE A 10 14.90 -38.57 -36.27
C PHE A 10 13.42 -38.83 -36.10
N LYS A 11 13.14 -40.09 -36.42
CA LYS A 11 11.84 -40.70 -36.55
C LYS A 11 11.08 -40.81 -35.22
N THR A 12 9.78 -40.59 -35.35
CA THR A 12 8.71 -41.09 -34.49
C THR A 12 8.80 -42.61 -34.30
N THR A 13 8.69 -43.07 -33.06
CA THR A 13 8.27 -44.44 -32.78
C THR A 13 7.32 -44.43 -31.56
N THR A 14 6.09 -44.71 -31.84
CA THR A 14 4.98 -45.26 -31.14
C THR A 14 5.36 -46.21 -29.99
N MET A 15 4.65 -46.08 -28.84
CA MET A 15 4.03 -47.24 -28.20
C MET A 15 2.88 -46.87 -27.28
N VAL A 16 1.71 -47.29 -27.69
CA VAL A 16 0.46 -47.51 -26.99
C VAL A 16 0.59 -48.84 -26.21
N ALA A 17 0.00 -48.89 -25.05
CA ALA A 17 -0.53 -49.96 -24.23
C ALA A 17 -0.18 -49.68 -22.76
N ILE A 18 -1.05 -49.67 -21.76
CA ILE A 18 -2.07 -50.67 -21.41
C ILE A 18 -3.13 -49.99 -20.60
N ALA A 19 -4.36 -50.16 -20.98
CA ALA A 19 -5.59 -49.96 -20.19
C ALA A 19 -5.89 -51.27 -19.46
N LEU A 20 -6.76 -51.17 -18.44
CA LEU A 20 -7.48 -52.24 -17.72
C LEU A 20 -6.81 -52.93 -16.52
N CYS A 21 -7.42 -52.59 -15.36
CA CYS A 21 -7.93 -53.49 -14.34
C CYS A 21 -8.94 -52.68 -13.51
N LEU A 22 -10.26 -52.67 -13.80
CA LEU A 22 -11.31 -53.58 -13.39
C LEU A 22 -11.44 -53.68 -11.87
N ILE A 23 -12.45 -52.94 -11.31
CA ILE A 23 -13.81 -53.43 -10.89
C ILE A 23 -13.77 -54.62 -9.95
N SER A 24 -14.22 -54.36 -8.77
CA SER A 24 -15.17 -55.07 -7.93
C SER A 24 -14.78 -55.10 -6.46
N LEU A 25 -15.65 -54.57 -5.61
CA LEU A 25 -16.27 -55.34 -4.54
C LEU A 25 -17.33 -54.50 -3.80
N LEU A 26 -18.57 -54.69 -4.21
CA LEU A 26 -19.73 -54.43 -3.38
C LEU A 26 -19.83 -55.57 -2.37
N ALA A 27 -19.89 -55.24 -1.12
CA ALA A 27 -20.46 -56.11 -0.09
C ALA A 27 -21.32 -55.29 0.85
N ALA A 28 -22.59 -55.46 0.74
CA ALA A 28 -23.61 -55.02 1.67
C ALA A 28 -23.49 -55.80 2.98
N CYS A 29 -23.67 -55.13 4.09
CA CYS A 29 -24.21 -55.73 5.29
C CYS A 29 -25.22 -54.80 5.95
N SER A 30 -26.43 -55.29 5.98
CA SER A 30 -27.62 -54.81 6.62
C SER A 30 -27.54 -54.93 8.15
N GLY A 31 -28.16 -53.92 8.82
CA GLY A 31 -28.90 -54.14 10.06
C GLY A 31 -28.20 -53.74 11.36
N ASN A 32 -28.59 -52.70 12.01
CA ASN A 32 -29.41 -52.79 13.23
C ASN A 32 -29.87 -51.41 13.72
N SER A 33 -31.13 -51.34 14.08
CA SER A 33 -31.82 -50.20 14.67
C SER A 33 -31.31 -49.97 16.13
N GLY A 34 -30.92 -48.73 16.42
CA GLY A 34 -30.63 -48.28 17.78
C GLY A 34 -30.93 -46.79 17.90
N SER A 35 -32.15 -46.50 18.40
CA SER A 35 -32.58 -45.14 18.77
C SER A 35 -31.71 -44.61 19.89
N GLY A 36 -30.96 -43.53 19.59
CA GLY A 36 -30.21 -42.77 20.55
C GLY A 36 -30.17 -41.31 20.11
N SER A 37 -31.09 -40.52 20.65
CA SER A 37 -31.07 -39.05 20.54
C SER A 37 -29.80 -38.54 21.14
N LYS A 38 -28.84 -38.15 20.29
CA LYS A 38 -27.70 -37.30 20.69
C LYS A 38 -27.89 -35.98 20.03
N THR A 39 -28.19 -34.97 20.83
CA THR A 39 -28.06 -33.56 20.51
C THR A 39 -26.65 -33.32 19.94
N SER A 40 -26.56 -33.26 18.59
CA SER A 40 -25.38 -32.82 17.89
C SER A 40 -25.26 -31.31 18.12
N ALA A 41 -24.39 -30.90 19.04
CA ALA A 41 -23.86 -29.56 19.00
C ALA A 41 -23.20 -29.41 17.63
N ASP A 42 -23.77 -28.55 16.82
CA ASP A 42 -23.29 -28.18 15.48
C ASP A 42 -21.91 -27.50 15.67
N LYS A 43 -20.86 -28.31 15.69
CA LYS A 43 -19.51 -27.82 15.50
C LYS A 43 -19.40 -27.46 14.03
N THR A 44 -19.79 -26.23 13.70
CA THR A 44 -19.49 -25.63 12.40
C THR A 44 -17.98 -25.77 12.19
N SER A 45 -17.57 -26.74 11.40
CA SER A 45 -16.16 -26.90 11.03
C SER A 45 -15.79 -25.68 10.22
N VAL A 46 -14.98 -24.79 10.80
CA VAL A 46 -14.43 -23.64 10.09
C VAL A 46 -13.65 -24.19 8.92
N SER A 47 -14.08 -23.86 7.70
CA SER A 47 -13.38 -24.30 6.51
C SER A 47 -11.97 -23.70 6.51
N SER A 48 -11.00 -24.43 5.97
CA SER A 48 -9.61 -23.91 5.85
C SER A 48 -9.55 -22.62 5.03
N ASP A 49 -10.53 -22.39 4.17
CA ASP A 49 -10.66 -21.18 3.36
C ASP A 49 -11.06 -19.94 4.19
N ASP A 50 -11.81 -20.13 5.27
CA ASP A 50 -12.19 -19.04 6.18
C ASP A 50 -10.99 -18.45 6.95
N LYS A 51 -9.91 -19.21 7.14
CA LYS A 51 -8.68 -18.79 7.79
C LYS A 51 -7.63 -18.22 6.82
N SER A 52 -8.00 -17.95 5.58
CA SER A 52 -7.13 -17.36 4.58
C SER A 52 -7.78 -16.11 4.01
N LEU A 53 -7.17 -14.94 4.25
CA LEU A 53 -7.61 -13.65 3.72
C LEU A 53 -6.70 -13.21 2.58
N LEU A 54 -7.30 -12.59 1.57
CA LEU A 54 -6.62 -12.03 0.42
C LEU A 54 -6.69 -10.51 0.49
N GLY A 55 -5.54 -9.85 0.41
CA GLY A 55 -5.45 -8.40 0.28
C GLY A 55 -4.61 -8.00 -0.90
N ALA A 56 -4.82 -6.80 -1.43
CA ALA A 56 -3.97 -6.25 -2.48
C ALA A 56 -3.96 -4.72 -2.42
N GLY A 57 -2.86 -4.10 -2.83
CA GLY A 57 -2.85 -2.65 -2.95
C GLY A 57 -1.50 -2.01 -2.71
N SER A 58 -1.51 -0.97 -1.90
CA SER A 58 -0.40 -0.07 -1.72
C SER A 58 0.92 -0.77 -1.39
N THR A 59 1.97 -0.33 -2.09
CA THR A 59 3.36 -0.67 -1.75
C THR A 59 3.89 0.22 -0.63
N PHE A 60 3.27 1.37 -0.37
CA PHE A 60 3.65 2.30 0.70
C PHE A 60 3.63 1.61 2.07
N VAL A 61 2.57 0.87 2.41
CA VAL A 61 2.38 0.22 3.70
C VAL A 61 2.94 -1.21 3.75
N TYR A 62 3.41 -1.75 2.63
CA TYR A 62 3.80 -3.16 2.53
C TYR A 62 4.85 -3.61 3.57
N PRO A 63 5.91 -2.84 3.87
CA PRO A 63 6.84 -3.21 4.94
C PRO A 63 6.17 -3.42 6.30
N LEU A 64 5.20 -2.57 6.66
CA LEU A 64 4.43 -2.70 7.89
C LEU A 64 3.44 -3.87 7.81
N PHE A 65 2.66 -3.98 6.74
CA PHE A 65 1.70 -5.07 6.57
C PHE A 65 2.35 -6.45 6.57
N SER A 66 3.52 -6.59 5.97
CA SER A 66 4.28 -7.84 6.02
C SER A 66 4.57 -8.28 7.46
N LYS A 67 4.95 -7.33 8.32
CA LYS A 67 5.17 -7.60 9.75
C LYS A 67 3.87 -7.88 10.50
N LEU A 68 2.85 -7.06 10.31
CA LEU A 68 1.57 -7.18 11.00
C LEU A 68 0.89 -8.51 10.68
N PHE A 69 0.84 -8.88 9.40
CA PHE A 69 0.18 -10.10 8.94
C PHE A 69 0.91 -11.36 9.42
N TYR A 70 2.24 -11.33 9.45
CA TYR A 70 3.02 -12.40 10.06
C TYR A 70 2.70 -12.56 11.56
N VAL A 71 2.67 -11.47 12.32
CA VAL A 71 2.37 -11.53 13.75
C VAL A 71 0.94 -11.97 14.00
N TYR A 72 -0.01 -11.48 13.22
CA TYR A 72 -1.42 -11.85 13.36
C TYR A 72 -1.66 -13.33 13.05
N ASP A 73 -1.02 -13.87 11.99
CA ASP A 73 -1.06 -15.30 11.69
C ASP A 73 -0.53 -16.14 12.86
N GLN A 74 0.61 -15.75 13.44
CA GLN A 74 1.18 -16.45 14.61
C GLN A 74 0.24 -16.43 15.84
N LYS A 75 -0.53 -15.36 16.02
CA LYS A 75 -1.47 -15.21 17.15
C LYS A 75 -2.79 -15.96 16.94
N THR A 76 -3.32 -15.97 15.73
CA THR A 76 -4.71 -16.37 15.47
C THR A 76 -4.84 -17.57 14.53
N GLY A 77 -3.79 -17.92 13.80
CA GLY A 77 -3.82 -18.91 12.73
C GLY A 77 -4.58 -18.42 11.48
N VAL A 78 -4.91 -17.11 11.38
CA VAL A 78 -5.51 -16.50 10.18
C VAL A 78 -4.38 -15.99 9.29
N ARG A 79 -4.21 -16.63 8.15
CA ARG A 79 -3.18 -16.28 7.16
C ARG A 79 -3.67 -15.16 6.25
N ILE A 80 -2.83 -14.17 6.03
CA ILE A 80 -3.12 -13.08 5.11
C ILE A 80 -2.12 -13.11 3.93
N ASN A 81 -2.64 -13.25 2.72
CA ASN A 81 -1.85 -13.14 1.50
C ASN A 81 -2.10 -11.76 0.89
N TYR A 82 -1.08 -10.89 0.97
CA TYR A 82 -1.16 -9.52 0.48
C TYR A 82 -0.30 -9.33 -0.78
N GLN A 83 -0.93 -8.84 -1.84
CA GLN A 83 -0.27 -8.51 -3.09
C GLN A 83 0.08 -7.01 -3.12
N SER A 84 1.36 -6.70 -2.99
CA SER A 84 1.89 -5.33 -3.08
C SER A 84 2.00 -4.90 -4.54
N ILE A 85 0.92 -4.37 -5.12
CA ILE A 85 0.77 -4.09 -6.56
C ILE A 85 0.41 -2.64 -6.87
N GLY A 86 0.45 -1.77 -5.85
CA GLY A 86 0.05 -0.37 -5.92
C GLY A 86 -1.44 -0.16 -5.64
N SER A 87 -1.79 1.04 -5.16
CA SER A 87 -3.15 1.41 -4.75
C SER A 87 -4.16 1.20 -5.86
N GLY A 88 -3.83 1.57 -7.11
CA GLY A 88 -4.71 1.36 -8.26
C GLY A 88 -5.03 -0.12 -8.51
N GLY A 89 -4.04 -1.00 -8.35
CA GLY A 89 -4.21 -2.44 -8.45
C GLY A 89 -5.11 -2.99 -7.34
N GLY A 90 -4.92 -2.54 -6.10
CA GLY A 90 -5.76 -2.91 -4.95
C GLY A 90 -7.22 -2.50 -5.11
N ILE A 91 -7.44 -1.24 -5.53
CA ILE A 91 -8.79 -0.73 -5.82
C ILE A 91 -9.48 -1.56 -6.90
N LEU A 92 -8.76 -1.90 -7.97
CA LEU A 92 -9.31 -2.72 -9.07
C LEU A 92 -9.65 -4.13 -8.61
N GLN A 93 -8.78 -4.77 -7.83
CA GLN A 93 -9.05 -6.13 -7.31
C GLN A 93 -10.21 -6.14 -6.32
N LEU A 94 -10.33 -5.12 -5.45
CA LEU A 94 -11.49 -4.97 -4.57
C LEU A 94 -12.78 -4.79 -5.37
N LYS A 95 -12.78 -3.91 -6.39
CA LYS A 95 -13.91 -3.70 -7.30
C LYS A 95 -14.36 -5.01 -7.96
N ASN A 96 -13.41 -5.81 -8.41
CA ASN A 96 -13.66 -7.10 -9.03
C ASN A 96 -13.98 -8.20 -8.01
N LYS A 97 -13.96 -7.89 -6.70
CA LYS A 97 -14.22 -8.85 -5.60
C LYS A 97 -13.30 -10.06 -5.61
N THR A 98 -12.06 -9.90 -6.10
CA THR A 98 -11.04 -10.95 -6.13
C THR A 98 -10.19 -10.97 -4.86
N VAL A 99 -10.33 -9.96 -4.00
CA VAL A 99 -9.70 -9.87 -2.68
C VAL A 99 -10.72 -9.54 -1.60
N ASP A 100 -10.36 -9.78 -0.35
CA ASP A 100 -11.18 -9.46 0.82
C ASP A 100 -11.11 -7.98 1.16
N PHE A 101 -9.95 -7.38 0.97
CA PHE A 101 -9.72 -5.94 1.17
C PHE A 101 -8.72 -5.40 0.17
N GLY A 102 -8.88 -4.14 -0.18
CA GLY A 102 -7.87 -3.36 -0.88
C GLY A 102 -7.07 -2.53 0.11
N ASP A 103 -5.96 -1.94 -0.34
CA ASP A 103 -5.27 -0.89 0.41
C ASP A 103 -4.83 0.24 -0.54
N SER A 104 -4.97 1.48 -0.05
CA SER A 104 -4.67 2.66 -0.85
C SER A 104 -4.25 3.85 0.02
N ASP A 105 -3.21 4.58 -0.44
CA ASP A 105 -2.79 5.84 0.19
C ASP A 105 -3.52 7.06 -0.46
N ALA A 106 -4.55 6.78 -1.22
CA ALA A 106 -5.49 7.78 -1.75
C ALA A 106 -6.91 7.31 -1.46
N PRO A 107 -7.80 8.18 -0.98
CA PRO A 107 -9.22 7.88 -0.94
C PRO A 107 -9.74 7.56 -2.36
N LEU A 108 -10.78 6.74 -2.43
CA LEU A 108 -11.49 6.52 -3.69
C LEU A 108 -12.00 7.87 -4.25
N SER A 109 -11.78 8.12 -5.53
CA SER A 109 -12.42 9.23 -6.22
C SER A 109 -13.93 9.01 -6.34
N ASP A 110 -14.69 10.06 -6.67
CA ASP A 110 -16.14 9.94 -6.88
C ASP A 110 -16.47 8.93 -7.98
N GLU A 111 -15.66 8.89 -9.05
CA GLU A 111 -15.82 7.91 -10.13
C GLU A 111 -15.54 6.50 -9.65
N GLN A 112 -14.45 6.30 -8.91
CA GLN A 112 -14.11 5.00 -8.32
C GLN A 112 -15.19 4.54 -7.35
N THR A 113 -15.67 5.44 -6.47
CA THR A 113 -16.74 5.16 -5.50
C THR A 113 -18.01 4.70 -6.20
N LYS A 114 -18.46 5.42 -7.24
CA LYS A 114 -19.61 5.00 -8.07
C LYS A 114 -19.36 3.65 -8.74
N GLY A 115 -18.14 3.42 -9.21
CA GLY A 115 -17.75 2.19 -9.89
C GLY A 115 -17.69 0.95 -8.99
N MET A 116 -17.66 1.11 -7.66
CA MET A 116 -17.67 -0.02 -6.71
C MET A 116 -19.04 -0.73 -6.65
N GLY A 117 -20.12 -0.03 -6.97
CA GLY A 117 -21.49 -0.58 -6.94
C GLY A 117 -22.05 -0.85 -5.54
N ALA A 118 -21.28 -0.58 -4.48
CA ALA A 118 -21.69 -0.68 -3.08
C ALA A 118 -20.80 0.23 -2.21
N GLU A 119 -21.23 0.50 -0.98
CA GLU A 119 -20.48 1.32 -0.03
C GLU A 119 -19.17 0.65 0.35
N VAL A 120 -18.06 1.41 0.25
CA VAL A 120 -16.71 1.00 0.65
C VAL A 120 -16.24 1.84 1.82
N LEU A 121 -15.85 1.18 2.88
CA LEU A 121 -15.27 1.78 4.06
C LEU A 121 -13.78 2.06 3.82
N HIS A 122 -13.30 3.19 4.35
CA HIS A 122 -11.90 3.59 4.35
C HIS A 122 -11.39 3.58 5.79
N VAL A 123 -10.71 2.53 6.20
CA VAL A 123 -10.18 2.37 7.56
C VAL A 123 -8.74 2.84 7.58
N PRO A 124 -8.40 3.95 8.27
CA PRO A 124 -7.01 4.40 8.34
C PRO A 124 -6.18 3.39 9.12
N MET A 125 -5.00 3.03 8.60
CA MET A 125 -4.13 2.02 9.18
C MET A 125 -2.92 2.63 9.90
N CYS A 126 -2.28 3.59 9.28
CA CYS A 126 -1.16 4.37 9.81
C CYS A 126 -0.93 5.58 8.92
N SER A 127 -0.02 6.46 9.31
CA SER A 127 0.51 7.49 8.42
C SER A 127 2.02 7.28 8.19
N GLY A 128 2.51 7.80 7.06
CA GLY A 128 3.91 7.72 6.68
C GLY A 128 4.36 8.96 5.91
N ALA A 129 5.66 9.08 5.69
CA ALA A 129 6.28 10.17 4.95
C ALA A 129 6.66 9.73 3.54
N VAL A 130 6.34 10.54 2.55
CA VAL A 130 6.88 10.43 1.20
C VAL A 130 8.16 11.26 1.14
N VAL A 131 9.30 10.59 1.11
CA VAL A 131 10.61 11.25 1.14
C VAL A 131 11.15 11.47 -0.27
N ILE A 132 11.87 12.57 -0.45
CA ILE A 132 12.57 12.88 -1.69
C ILE A 132 13.99 12.33 -1.57
N SER A 133 14.17 11.15 -2.13
CA SER A 133 15.45 10.44 -2.11
C SER A 133 16.28 10.77 -3.34
N TYR A 134 17.60 10.76 -3.21
CA TYR A 134 18.52 11.10 -4.29
C TYR A 134 19.80 10.26 -4.24
N ASN A 135 20.49 10.23 -5.38
CA ASN A 135 21.78 9.56 -5.54
C ASN A 135 22.76 10.48 -6.29
N ILE A 136 23.59 11.19 -5.54
CA ILE A 136 24.63 12.05 -6.10
C ILE A 136 25.98 11.47 -5.65
N PRO A 137 26.75 10.85 -6.56
CA PRO A 137 28.05 10.25 -6.21
C PRO A 137 28.96 11.24 -5.50
N GLY A 138 29.54 10.83 -4.36
CA GLY A 138 30.42 11.63 -3.55
C GLY A 138 29.74 12.59 -2.56
N ILE A 139 28.42 12.71 -2.57
CA ILE A 139 27.65 13.48 -1.59
C ILE A 139 27.11 12.54 -0.52
N THR A 140 27.34 12.89 0.73
CA THR A 140 26.81 12.19 1.91
C THR A 140 25.92 13.10 2.77
N ASP A 141 25.88 14.37 2.42
CA ASP A 141 25.12 15.40 3.14
C ASP A 141 23.63 15.29 2.87
N THR A 142 22.83 15.67 3.86
CA THR A 142 21.38 15.82 3.73
C THR A 142 21.08 17.16 3.04
N LEU A 143 20.51 17.12 1.86
CA LEU A 143 20.13 18.31 1.10
C LEU A 143 18.84 18.93 1.63
N LYS A 144 18.73 20.26 1.44
CA LYS A 144 17.53 21.05 1.69
C LYS A 144 16.88 21.42 0.36
N LEU A 145 15.56 21.22 0.26
CA LEU A 145 14.78 21.63 -0.90
C LEU A 145 13.56 22.45 -0.45
N THR A 146 13.34 23.57 -1.14
CA THR A 146 12.13 24.36 -0.97
C THR A 146 11.00 23.83 -1.86
N PRO A 147 9.71 24.15 -1.57
CA PRO A 147 8.59 23.71 -2.38
C PRO A 147 8.71 24.05 -3.87
N ASP A 148 9.12 25.28 -4.19
CA ASP A 148 9.30 25.76 -5.56
C ASP A 148 10.43 25.04 -6.30
N VAL A 149 11.57 24.81 -5.66
CA VAL A 149 12.68 24.04 -6.25
C VAL A 149 12.25 22.61 -6.55
N LEU A 150 11.54 21.98 -5.63
CA LEU A 150 11.06 20.61 -5.84
C LEU A 150 10.05 20.55 -7.00
N ALA A 151 9.10 21.48 -7.08
CA ALA A 151 8.18 21.57 -8.20
C ALA A 151 8.90 21.82 -9.53
N ASP A 152 9.90 22.72 -9.56
CA ASP A 152 10.66 23.03 -10.77
C ASP A 152 11.51 21.85 -11.27
N ILE A 153 12.02 21.00 -10.37
CA ILE A 153 12.70 19.75 -10.73
C ILE A 153 11.73 18.82 -11.48
N TYR A 154 10.56 18.56 -10.90
CA TYR A 154 9.58 17.64 -11.51
C TYR A 154 8.85 18.22 -12.74
N LEU A 155 8.84 19.55 -12.88
CA LEU A 155 8.41 20.23 -14.12
C LEU A 155 9.51 20.26 -15.22
N GLY A 156 10.72 19.76 -14.93
CA GLY A 156 11.85 19.78 -15.86
C GLY A 156 12.46 21.18 -16.09
N LYS A 157 12.20 22.14 -15.19
CA LYS A 157 12.77 23.51 -15.25
C LYS A 157 14.17 23.57 -14.60
N VAL A 158 14.37 22.82 -13.52
CA VAL A 158 15.68 22.64 -12.88
C VAL A 158 16.19 21.26 -13.26
N THR A 159 17.26 21.21 -14.03
CA THR A 159 17.76 19.97 -14.67
C THR A 159 19.17 19.58 -14.22
N LYS A 160 19.81 20.37 -13.39
CA LYS A 160 21.18 20.10 -12.89
C LYS A 160 21.26 20.27 -11.38
N TRP A 161 22.04 19.42 -10.72
CA TRP A 161 22.25 19.48 -9.29
C TRP A 161 22.96 20.74 -8.82
N ASN A 162 23.84 21.32 -9.64
CA ASN A 162 24.50 22.59 -9.35
C ASN A 162 23.73 23.83 -9.79
N ASP A 163 22.43 23.71 -10.09
CA ASP A 163 21.56 24.88 -10.32
C ASP A 163 21.64 25.85 -9.13
N ALA A 164 21.63 27.15 -9.42
CA ALA A 164 21.75 28.19 -8.41
C ALA A 164 20.69 28.08 -7.29
N LYS A 165 19.46 27.67 -7.65
CA LYS A 165 18.37 27.48 -6.69
C LYS A 165 18.70 26.39 -5.67
N ILE A 166 19.32 25.28 -6.08
CA ILE A 166 19.70 24.18 -5.18
C ILE A 166 20.97 24.58 -4.39
N LYS A 167 21.97 25.16 -5.07
CA LYS A 167 23.24 25.56 -4.43
C LYS A 167 23.05 26.58 -3.32
N ASN A 168 22.19 27.59 -3.53
CA ASN A 168 21.96 28.63 -2.52
C ASN A 168 21.34 28.07 -1.22
N LEU A 169 20.54 26.98 -1.32
CA LEU A 169 19.99 26.28 -0.16
C LEU A 169 21.01 25.37 0.54
N ASN A 170 22.07 24.98 -0.17
CA ASN A 170 23.05 23.98 0.24
C ASN A 170 24.48 24.48 0.05
N SER A 171 24.78 25.71 0.52
CA SER A 171 26.02 26.42 0.24
C SER A 171 27.30 25.72 0.77
N THR A 172 27.16 24.84 1.76
CA THR A 172 28.26 24.04 2.32
C THR A 172 28.54 22.76 1.53
N VAL A 173 27.63 22.36 0.58
CA VAL A 173 27.75 21.13 -0.19
C VAL A 173 28.28 21.44 -1.60
N GLN A 174 29.33 20.73 -2.01
CA GLN A 174 29.95 20.85 -3.33
C GLN A 174 29.12 20.07 -4.38
N LEU A 175 28.01 20.65 -4.82
CA LEU A 175 27.13 19.99 -5.81
C LEU A 175 27.77 19.94 -7.20
N PRO A 176 27.83 18.75 -7.85
CA PRO A 176 28.45 18.60 -9.17
C PRO A 176 27.57 19.16 -10.29
N ALA A 177 28.19 19.50 -11.42
CA ALA A 177 27.50 19.87 -12.67
C ALA A 177 26.90 18.62 -13.35
N MET A 178 26.06 17.89 -12.61
CA MET A 178 25.44 16.63 -13.01
C MET A 178 23.96 16.86 -13.35
N ASN A 179 23.46 16.19 -14.38
CA ASN A 179 22.04 16.23 -14.70
C ASN A 179 21.21 15.54 -13.63
N ILE A 180 20.03 16.07 -13.36
CA ILE A 180 19.02 15.46 -12.51
C ILE A 180 18.26 14.42 -13.33
N ALA A 181 18.24 13.17 -12.87
CA ALA A 181 17.45 12.10 -13.46
C ALA A 181 16.23 11.82 -12.56
N VAL A 182 15.06 12.30 -12.97
CA VAL A 182 13.83 12.13 -12.21
C VAL A 182 13.33 10.69 -12.32
N ALA A 183 12.99 10.09 -11.18
CA ALA A 183 12.30 8.80 -11.09
C ALA A 183 10.90 9.00 -10.48
N HIS A 184 9.91 8.37 -11.09
CA HIS A 184 8.51 8.43 -10.66
C HIS A 184 7.84 7.07 -10.74
N ARG A 185 6.62 6.94 -10.26
CA ARG A 185 5.84 5.70 -10.34
C ARG A 185 5.27 5.49 -11.75
N SER A 186 5.28 4.23 -12.20
CA SER A 186 4.68 3.79 -13.47
C SER A 186 3.34 3.07 -13.30
N ASP A 187 2.95 2.77 -12.06
CA ASP A 187 1.70 2.10 -11.69
C ASP A 187 0.73 3.08 -11.02
N GLY A 188 -0.53 2.68 -10.84
CA GLY A 188 -1.50 3.44 -10.05
C GLY A 188 -1.11 3.45 -8.58
N SER A 189 -0.65 4.60 -8.07
CA SER A 189 0.07 4.73 -6.81
C SER A 189 -0.55 5.76 -5.87
N GLY A 190 -0.85 5.34 -4.63
CA GLY A 190 -1.24 6.27 -3.58
C GLY A 190 -0.09 7.18 -3.15
N THR A 191 1.16 6.67 -3.14
CA THR A 191 2.35 7.51 -2.90
C THR A 191 2.46 8.63 -3.93
N THR A 192 2.15 8.34 -5.21
CA THR A 192 2.04 9.38 -6.26
C THR A 192 0.94 10.38 -5.94
N ASN A 193 -0.22 9.91 -5.46
CA ASN A 193 -1.31 10.82 -5.10
C ASN A 193 -0.90 11.77 -3.96
N ILE A 194 -0.24 11.28 -2.91
CA ILE A 194 0.28 12.11 -1.81
C ILE A 194 1.26 13.15 -2.36
N PHE A 195 2.23 12.72 -3.15
CA PHE A 195 3.25 13.60 -3.71
C PHE A 195 2.67 14.65 -4.66
N THR A 196 1.78 14.27 -5.57
CA THR A 196 1.17 15.19 -6.54
C THR A 196 0.11 16.10 -5.91
N ASP A 197 -0.57 15.65 -4.81
CA ASP A 197 -1.40 16.53 -4.00
C ASP A 197 -0.56 17.64 -3.34
N TYR A 198 0.60 17.28 -2.77
CA TYR A 198 1.56 18.26 -2.26
C TYR A 198 2.00 19.25 -3.34
N LEU A 199 2.49 18.77 -4.48
CA LEU A 199 2.94 19.62 -5.58
C LEU A 199 1.84 20.54 -6.10
N SER A 200 0.59 20.06 -6.13
CA SER A 200 -0.58 20.86 -6.54
C SER A 200 -0.93 21.97 -5.54
N LYS A 201 -0.64 21.77 -4.25
CA LYS A 201 -0.87 22.78 -3.20
C LYS A 201 0.16 23.88 -3.21
N ILE A 202 1.40 23.56 -3.60
CA ILE A 202 2.53 24.52 -3.50
C ILE A 202 2.92 25.17 -4.83
N SER A 203 2.46 24.65 -5.98
CA SER A 203 2.81 25.14 -7.30
C SER A 203 1.58 25.28 -8.19
N PRO A 204 1.16 26.54 -8.51
CA PRO A 204 0.10 26.77 -9.50
C PRO A 204 0.41 26.19 -10.88
N ASP A 205 1.68 26.24 -11.30
CA ASP A 205 2.15 25.65 -12.56
C ASP A 205 1.95 24.13 -12.59
N TRP A 206 2.33 23.44 -11.51
CA TRP A 206 2.09 22.01 -11.39
C TRP A 206 0.60 21.70 -11.42
N LYS A 207 -0.18 22.41 -10.61
CA LYS A 207 -1.63 22.23 -10.51
C LYS A 207 -2.32 22.34 -11.86
N SER A 208 -1.90 23.32 -12.68
CA SER A 208 -2.54 23.59 -14.00
C SER A 208 -2.07 22.64 -15.11
N LYS A 209 -0.79 22.21 -15.08
CA LYS A 209 -0.19 21.43 -16.17
C LYS A 209 -0.27 19.91 -15.92
N VAL A 210 -0.23 19.47 -14.68
CA VAL A 210 -0.14 18.06 -14.29
C VAL A 210 -1.29 17.65 -13.36
N GLY A 211 -1.53 18.43 -12.31
CA GLY A 211 -2.56 18.14 -11.31
C GLY A 211 -2.14 17.06 -10.32
N LYS A 212 -3.14 16.42 -9.69
CA LYS A 212 -2.97 15.34 -8.70
C LYS A 212 -3.71 14.08 -9.12
N GLY A 213 -3.17 12.92 -8.71
CA GLY A 213 -3.81 11.64 -8.96
C GLY A 213 -2.90 10.46 -8.59
N THR A 214 -3.47 9.26 -8.63
CA THR A 214 -2.70 8.02 -8.48
C THR A 214 -1.85 7.71 -9.70
N ALA A 215 -2.14 8.34 -10.83
CA ALA A 215 -1.37 8.34 -12.07
C ALA A 215 -1.54 9.71 -12.74
N VAL A 216 -0.46 10.30 -13.22
CA VAL A 216 -0.44 11.61 -13.89
C VAL A 216 0.48 11.55 -15.12
N ASN A 217 0.34 12.53 -16.01
CA ASN A 217 1.26 12.70 -17.15
C ASN A 217 2.54 13.40 -16.64
N TRP A 218 3.58 12.64 -16.39
CA TRP A 218 4.85 13.18 -15.88
C TRP A 218 5.57 14.00 -16.96
N PRO A 219 5.99 15.23 -16.66
CA PRO A 219 6.73 16.07 -17.61
C PRO A 219 8.12 15.52 -17.95
N ALA A 220 8.74 14.79 -17.02
CA ALA A 220 10.07 14.23 -17.18
C ALA A 220 10.26 13.01 -16.27
N GLY A 221 11.25 12.18 -16.59
CA GLY A 221 11.70 11.10 -15.74
C GLY A 221 11.43 9.69 -16.29
N LEU A 222 11.83 8.71 -15.49
CA LEU A 222 11.65 7.28 -15.75
C LEU A 222 10.70 6.67 -14.73
N GLY A 223 9.83 5.76 -15.20
CA GLY A 223 8.84 5.10 -14.38
C GLY A 223 9.37 3.83 -13.72
N GLY A 224 9.26 3.72 -12.38
CA GLY A 224 9.48 2.52 -11.60
C GLY A 224 8.18 1.95 -11.03
N LYS A 225 8.01 0.64 -11.07
CA LYS A 225 6.85 -0.03 -10.48
C LYS A 225 7.02 -0.17 -8.97
N GLY A 226 6.06 0.27 -8.19
CA GLY A 226 6.10 0.23 -6.73
C GLY A 226 7.11 1.22 -6.12
N ASN A 227 7.11 1.35 -4.79
CA ASN A 227 8.15 2.09 -4.07
C ASN A 227 9.53 1.46 -4.29
N GLU A 228 9.60 0.14 -4.32
CA GLU A 228 10.81 -0.64 -4.59
C GLU A 228 11.42 -0.36 -5.96
N GLY A 229 10.59 -0.24 -7.00
CA GLY A 229 11.05 0.06 -8.36
C GLY A 229 11.62 1.47 -8.48
N VAL A 230 10.97 2.47 -7.84
CA VAL A 230 11.51 3.85 -7.80
C VAL A 230 12.80 3.91 -6.98
N ALA A 231 12.84 3.25 -5.81
CA ALA A 231 14.07 3.18 -5.00
C ALA A 231 15.23 2.54 -5.79
N GLY A 232 14.95 1.47 -6.54
CA GLY A 232 15.92 0.83 -7.42
C GLY A 232 16.46 1.77 -8.51
N LEU A 233 15.58 2.50 -9.20
CA LEU A 233 15.97 3.49 -10.21
C LEU A 233 16.86 4.58 -9.64
N ILE A 234 16.48 5.18 -8.51
CA ILE A 234 17.30 6.22 -7.86
C ILE A 234 18.68 5.67 -7.52
N LYS A 235 18.73 4.50 -6.88
CA LYS A 235 19.98 3.88 -6.41
C LYS A 235 20.96 3.56 -7.54
N GLN A 236 20.42 3.12 -8.68
CA GLN A 236 21.23 2.71 -9.84
C GLN A 236 21.61 3.86 -10.77
N THR A 237 20.97 5.03 -10.63
CA THR A 237 21.15 6.17 -11.55
C THR A 237 21.94 7.28 -10.87
N PRO A 238 23.19 7.55 -11.27
CA PRO A 238 23.91 8.76 -10.84
C PRO A 238 23.14 10.02 -11.20
N GLY A 239 22.94 10.90 -10.21
CA GLY A 239 22.10 12.10 -10.37
C GLY A 239 20.61 11.83 -10.19
N GLY A 240 20.23 10.60 -9.81
CA GLY A 240 18.83 10.21 -9.60
C GLY A 240 18.16 10.96 -8.46
N ILE A 241 16.89 11.34 -8.64
CA ILE A 241 15.99 11.87 -7.63
C ILE A 241 14.61 11.24 -7.81
N GLY A 242 13.93 10.91 -6.71
CA GLY A 242 12.58 10.35 -6.76
C GLY A 242 11.89 10.44 -5.41
N TYR A 243 10.58 10.13 -5.41
CA TYR A 243 9.77 10.08 -4.19
C TYR A 243 9.43 8.63 -3.86
N ILE A 244 9.65 8.26 -2.61
CA ILE A 244 9.37 6.92 -2.07
C ILE A 244 8.88 7.04 -0.62
N GLU A 245 8.30 5.99 -0.08
CA GLU A 245 7.98 5.93 1.34
C GLU A 245 9.26 5.78 2.18
N LEU A 246 9.27 6.39 3.38
CA LEU A 246 10.43 6.52 4.27
C LEU A 246 11.10 5.17 4.62
N ALA A 247 10.33 4.12 4.90
CA ALA A 247 10.88 2.81 5.26
C ALA A 247 11.76 2.25 4.13
N TYR A 248 11.39 2.47 2.86
CA TYR A 248 12.21 2.05 1.72
C TYR A 248 13.54 2.80 1.64
N ALA A 249 13.52 4.11 1.91
CA ALA A 249 14.76 4.89 1.93
C ALA A 249 15.71 4.39 3.02
N ILE A 250 15.20 4.17 4.24
CA ILE A 250 16.00 3.72 5.37
C ILE A 250 16.51 2.29 5.18
N GLN A 251 15.66 1.35 4.78
CA GLN A 251 16.04 -0.05 4.54
C GLN A 251 17.12 -0.18 3.45
N ASN A 252 17.06 0.70 2.44
CA ASN A 252 18.05 0.74 1.36
C ASN A 252 19.24 1.65 1.64
N LYS A 253 19.32 2.29 2.82
CA LYS A 253 20.39 3.25 3.22
C LYS A 253 20.55 4.38 2.22
N MET A 254 19.44 4.91 1.72
CA MET A 254 19.40 5.99 0.75
C MET A 254 19.36 7.34 1.47
N LEU A 255 19.99 8.33 0.87
CA LEU A 255 19.88 9.73 1.30
C LEU A 255 18.50 10.28 0.90
N PHE A 256 17.98 11.18 1.70
CA PHE A 256 16.76 11.92 1.41
C PHE A 256 16.83 13.35 1.94
N ALA A 257 16.13 14.26 1.28
CA ALA A 257 16.18 15.68 1.57
C ALA A 257 15.30 16.09 2.76
N GLN A 258 15.68 17.17 3.44
CA GLN A 258 14.77 17.98 4.24
C GLN A 258 13.93 18.84 3.31
N ILE A 259 12.64 18.91 3.56
CA ILE A 259 11.70 19.71 2.77
C ILE A 259 11.19 20.88 3.61
N GLN A 260 11.22 22.07 3.04
CA GLN A 260 10.67 23.24 3.71
C GLN A 260 9.14 23.11 3.79
N ASN A 261 8.61 23.23 5.00
CA ASN A 261 7.17 23.19 5.23
C ASN A 261 6.53 24.59 5.11
N LYS A 262 5.21 24.67 5.29
CA LYS A 262 4.43 25.91 5.18
C LYS A 262 4.85 26.99 6.18
N SER A 263 5.41 26.61 7.33
CA SER A 263 5.95 27.51 8.35
C SER A 263 7.37 28.01 8.03
N GLY A 264 7.98 27.59 6.91
CA GLY A 264 9.33 27.97 6.50
C GLY A 264 10.44 27.11 7.10
N ASN A 265 10.12 26.09 7.90
CA ASN A 265 11.08 25.20 8.53
C ASN A 265 11.50 24.07 7.60
N PHE A 266 12.82 23.78 7.51
CA PHE A 266 13.32 22.58 6.85
C PHE A 266 13.14 21.38 7.77
N VAL A 267 12.23 20.47 7.41
CA VAL A 267 11.83 19.34 8.25
C VAL A 267 12.42 18.05 7.72
N THR A 268 13.08 17.30 8.62
CA THR A 268 13.52 15.93 8.36
C THR A 268 12.30 14.99 8.47
N PRO A 269 12.06 14.09 7.50
CA PRO A 269 11.03 13.07 7.63
C PRO A 269 11.39 12.09 8.76
N THR A 270 10.55 12.06 9.78
CA THR A 270 10.64 11.19 10.96
C THR A 270 9.24 10.78 11.39
N ILE A 271 9.14 9.82 12.29
CA ILE A 271 7.86 9.45 12.91
C ILE A 271 7.23 10.67 13.59
N ALA A 272 8.03 11.44 14.32
CA ALA A 272 7.55 12.62 15.04
C ALA A 272 7.01 13.69 14.08
N SER A 273 7.77 14.03 13.02
CA SER A 273 7.33 15.04 12.05
C SER A 273 6.15 14.57 11.19
N THR A 274 6.03 13.26 10.94
CA THR A 274 4.85 12.66 10.28
C THR A 274 3.63 12.72 11.18
N SER A 275 3.77 12.38 12.48
CA SER A 275 2.70 12.50 13.47
C SER A 275 2.25 13.95 13.66
N ALA A 276 3.20 14.91 13.67
CA ALA A 276 2.87 16.33 13.75
C ALA A 276 2.02 16.78 12.55
N ALA A 277 2.37 16.36 11.33
CA ALA A 277 1.56 16.62 10.14
C ALA A 277 0.17 15.96 10.23
N GLY A 278 0.04 14.86 10.95
CA GLY A 278 -1.21 14.13 11.20
C GLY A 278 -2.13 14.74 12.25
N ASN A 279 -1.70 15.79 12.94
CA ASN A 279 -2.54 16.50 13.93
C ASN A 279 -3.50 17.47 13.23
N VAL A 280 -4.43 16.92 12.50
CA VAL A 280 -5.48 17.62 11.75
C VAL A 280 -6.85 17.10 12.18
N GLN A 281 -7.88 17.92 12.08
CA GLN A 281 -9.25 17.47 12.31
C GLN A 281 -9.61 16.41 11.25
N MET A 282 -9.82 15.17 11.70
CA MET A 282 -10.19 14.06 10.82
C MET A 282 -11.72 13.99 10.66
N PRO A 283 -12.25 13.95 9.42
CA PRO A 283 -13.67 13.73 9.20
C PRO A 283 -14.11 12.30 9.56
N ALA A 284 -15.41 12.10 9.77
CA ALA A 284 -15.96 10.80 10.20
C ALA A 284 -15.69 9.66 9.17
N ASP A 285 -15.50 9.99 7.90
CA ASP A 285 -15.13 9.05 6.84
C ASP A 285 -13.60 8.86 6.70
N SER A 286 -12.82 9.47 7.60
CA SER A 286 -11.35 9.44 7.67
C SER A 286 -10.58 10.02 6.47
N LYS A 287 -11.25 10.52 5.45
CA LYS A 287 -10.63 10.97 4.20
C LYS A 287 -10.06 12.38 4.33
N VAL A 288 -8.84 12.49 4.77
CA VAL A 288 -8.14 13.76 4.96
C VAL A 288 -6.73 13.71 4.36
N SER A 289 -6.29 14.84 3.81
CA SER A 289 -4.93 15.00 3.31
C SER A 289 -4.02 15.56 4.40
N LEU A 290 -2.85 14.95 4.57
CA LEU A 290 -1.80 15.42 5.49
C LEU A 290 -0.69 16.21 4.78
N THR A 291 -0.85 16.53 3.50
CA THR A 291 0.16 17.29 2.76
C THR A 291 0.04 18.78 3.05
N ASN A 292 1.18 19.43 3.25
CA ASN A 292 1.32 20.87 3.45
C ASN A 292 0.40 21.45 4.54
N THR A 293 0.32 20.74 5.68
CA THR A 293 -0.47 21.17 6.86
C THR A 293 0.18 22.38 7.55
N ASP A 294 -0.55 23.01 8.48
CA ASP A 294 -0.07 24.17 9.23
C ASP A 294 0.85 23.81 10.40
N ALA A 295 1.13 22.52 10.61
CA ALA A 295 1.98 22.05 11.70
C ALA A 295 3.43 22.57 11.52
N PRO A 296 3.99 23.37 12.46
CA PRO A 296 5.29 23.98 12.31
C PRO A 296 6.45 22.96 12.25
N ASP A 297 6.28 21.81 12.90
CA ASP A 297 7.23 20.69 12.88
C ASP A 297 6.77 19.55 11.97
N GLY A 298 5.67 19.71 11.25
CA GLY A 298 5.08 18.71 10.37
C GLY A 298 5.89 18.52 9.09
N TYR A 299 6.17 17.24 8.73
CA TYR A 299 6.76 16.94 7.44
C TYR A 299 5.72 17.14 6.33
N PRO A 300 6.01 17.98 5.31
CA PRO A 300 4.95 18.48 4.43
C PRO A 300 4.43 17.47 3.42
N ILE A 301 5.08 16.32 3.24
CA ILE A 301 4.68 15.28 2.29
C ILE A 301 4.32 14.01 3.06
N SER A 302 3.33 14.13 3.96
CA SER A 302 2.81 13.03 4.77
C SER A 302 1.44 12.58 4.26
N GLY A 303 1.07 11.34 4.52
CA GLY A 303 -0.22 10.79 4.14
C GLY A 303 -0.63 9.59 4.98
N PHE A 304 -1.94 9.35 5.06
CA PHE A 304 -2.50 8.09 5.56
C PHE A 304 -2.46 7.01 4.48
N THR A 305 -2.53 5.77 4.92
CA THR A 305 -2.95 4.63 4.11
C THR A 305 -4.23 4.05 4.71
N TRP A 306 -5.12 3.55 3.85
CA TRP A 306 -6.43 3.04 4.23
C TRP A 306 -6.63 1.62 3.74
N ALA A 307 -7.02 0.72 4.64
CA ALA A 307 -7.64 -0.52 4.23
C ALA A 307 -9.05 -0.23 3.70
N LEU A 308 -9.35 -0.74 2.52
CA LEU A 308 -10.60 -0.58 1.79
C LEU A 308 -11.39 -1.89 1.85
N LEU A 309 -12.61 -1.86 2.36
CA LEU A 309 -13.48 -3.03 2.38
C LEU A 309 -14.93 -2.64 2.10
N TYR A 310 -15.70 -3.54 1.51
CA TYR A 310 -17.14 -3.32 1.40
C TYR A 310 -17.77 -3.27 2.79
N LYS A 311 -18.71 -2.35 3.01
CA LYS A 311 -19.44 -2.24 4.29
C LYS A 311 -20.26 -3.50 4.55
N GLU A 312 -20.99 -3.98 3.54
CA GLU A 312 -21.72 -5.22 3.60
C GLU A 312 -20.86 -6.39 3.11
N GLN A 313 -20.59 -7.35 3.99
CA GLN A 313 -19.62 -8.41 3.77
C GLN A 313 -20.21 -9.72 3.24
N SER A 314 -21.53 -9.83 3.03
CA SER A 314 -22.17 -11.05 2.53
C SER A 314 -22.16 -11.20 1.00
N TYR A 315 -21.29 -10.43 0.30
CA TYR A 315 -21.17 -10.51 -1.15
C TYR A 315 -20.38 -11.75 -1.61
N SER A 316 -20.59 -12.18 -2.87
CA SER A 316 -19.85 -13.27 -3.52
C SER A 316 -19.80 -14.56 -2.70
N SER A 317 -20.89 -14.90 -2.00
CA SER A 317 -21.01 -16.12 -1.17
C SER A 317 -19.96 -16.24 -0.06
N ARG A 318 -19.37 -15.12 0.39
CA ARG A 318 -18.45 -15.12 1.53
C ARG A 318 -19.13 -15.68 2.78
N SER A 319 -18.39 -16.49 3.53
CA SER A 319 -18.86 -16.95 4.84
C SER A 319 -18.86 -15.84 5.88
N LYS A 320 -19.67 -15.99 6.91
CA LYS A 320 -19.66 -15.08 8.06
C LYS A 320 -18.31 -15.10 8.78
N ASN A 321 -17.72 -16.29 8.95
CA ASN A 321 -16.40 -16.44 9.60
C ASN A 321 -15.30 -15.68 8.85
N ARG A 322 -15.30 -15.70 7.51
CA ARG A 322 -14.35 -14.95 6.69
C ARG A 322 -14.53 -13.44 6.87
N ALA A 323 -15.78 -12.96 6.94
CA ALA A 323 -16.08 -11.56 7.19
C ALA A 323 -15.64 -11.13 8.60
N GLU A 324 -15.90 -11.95 9.62
CA GLU A 324 -15.45 -11.73 11.00
C GLU A 324 -13.91 -11.70 11.09
N ASN A 325 -13.22 -12.62 10.44
CA ASN A 325 -11.76 -12.66 10.43
C ASN A 325 -11.15 -11.41 9.79
N LEU A 326 -11.75 -10.88 8.70
CA LEU A 326 -11.30 -9.63 8.10
C LEU A 326 -11.46 -8.45 9.06
N VAL A 327 -12.64 -8.29 9.64
CA VAL A 327 -12.91 -7.15 10.53
C VAL A 327 -12.06 -7.23 11.80
N ASN A 328 -11.86 -8.43 12.35
CA ASN A 328 -10.99 -8.66 13.50
C ASN A 328 -9.51 -8.38 13.18
N LEU A 329 -9.02 -8.75 12.00
CA LEU A 329 -7.67 -8.37 11.53
C LEU A 329 -7.49 -6.85 11.52
N LEU A 330 -8.44 -6.12 10.91
CA LEU A 330 -8.35 -4.67 10.82
C LEU A 330 -8.51 -4.01 12.20
N TRP A 331 -9.36 -4.56 13.06
CA TRP A 331 -9.49 -4.12 14.44
C TRP A 331 -8.18 -4.28 15.21
N TRP A 332 -7.56 -5.45 15.12
CA TRP A 332 -6.26 -5.69 15.74
C TRP A 332 -5.18 -4.73 15.20
N ASN A 333 -5.18 -4.47 13.89
CA ASN A 333 -4.21 -3.56 13.27
C ASN A 333 -4.31 -2.13 13.82
N ILE A 334 -5.52 -1.60 14.06
CA ILE A 334 -5.70 -0.24 14.59
C ILE A 334 -5.49 -0.15 16.12
N HIS A 335 -5.26 -1.27 16.80
CA HIS A 335 -4.97 -1.34 18.24
C HIS A 335 -3.57 -1.91 18.51
N GLU A 336 -3.47 -3.21 18.80
CA GLU A 336 -2.19 -3.85 19.11
C GLU A 336 -1.17 -3.74 17.98
N GLY A 337 -1.63 -3.79 16.74
CA GLY A 337 -0.80 -3.63 15.54
C GLY A 337 -0.04 -2.31 15.51
N GLN A 338 -0.58 -1.26 16.14
CA GLN A 338 0.07 0.06 16.18
C GLN A 338 1.43 0.05 16.90
N ASN A 339 1.66 -0.91 17.80
CA ASN A 339 2.93 -1.07 18.49
C ASN A 339 4.11 -1.41 17.54
N TYR A 340 3.82 -1.88 16.33
CA TYR A 340 4.83 -2.22 15.33
C TYR A 340 5.16 -1.06 14.37
N CYS A 341 4.34 -0.01 14.34
CA CYS A 341 4.51 1.11 13.41
C CYS A 341 5.88 1.78 13.56
N ALA A 342 6.24 2.18 14.78
CA ALA A 342 7.47 2.92 15.04
C ALA A 342 8.75 2.16 14.65
N GLY A 343 8.76 0.84 14.87
CA GLY A 343 9.91 -0.02 14.50
C GLY A 343 10.14 -0.14 12.99
N LEU A 344 9.17 0.29 12.18
CA LEU A 344 9.22 0.27 10.72
C LEU A 344 9.06 1.67 10.11
N TYR A 345 9.24 2.72 10.92
CA TYR A 345 9.24 4.13 10.51
C TYR A 345 7.88 4.68 10.06
N TYR A 346 6.77 4.03 10.45
CA TYR A 346 5.42 4.57 10.29
C TYR A 346 4.98 5.29 11.55
N ALA A 347 4.22 6.36 11.40
CA ALA A 347 3.57 7.03 12.51
C ALA A 347 2.26 6.31 12.85
N PRO A 348 2.07 5.89 14.12
CA PRO A 348 0.84 5.27 14.54
C PRO A 348 -0.32 6.24 14.49
N LEU A 349 -1.54 5.72 14.47
CA LEU A 349 -2.77 6.51 14.55
C LEU A 349 -2.82 7.29 15.86
N SER A 350 -3.28 8.54 15.80
CA SER A 350 -3.66 9.29 17.00
C SER A 350 -4.87 8.64 17.68
N LYS A 351 -5.12 8.98 18.95
CA LYS A 351 -6.32 8.52 19.67
C LYS A 351 -7.61 8.88 18.92
N GLU A 352 -7.67 10.07 18.34
CA GLU A 352 -8.82 10.53 17.56
C GLU A 352 -8.97 9.70 16.27
N ALA A 353 -7.88 9.49 15.52
CA ALA A 353 -7.90 8.67 14.31
C ALA A 353 -8.30 7.22 14.60
N THR A 354 -7.82 6.65 15.72
CA THR A 354 -8.22 5.31 16.17
C THR A 354 -9.71 5.24 16.47
N ALA A 355 -10.25 6.23 17.20
CA ALA A 355 -11.69 6.27 17.52
C ALA A 355 -12.57 6.37 16.25
N ILE A 356 -12.13 7.14 15.25
CA ILE A 356 -12.80 7.22 13.95
C ILE A 356 -12.72 5.87 13.22
N ALA A 357 -11.53 5.24 13.17
CA ALA A 357 -11.33 3.93 12.56
C ALA A 357 -12.22 2.85 13.21
N GLU A 358 -12.35 2.87 14.55
CA GLU A 358 -13.27 1.99 15.27
C GLU A 358 -14.72 2.17 14.84
N ASN A 359 -15.19 3.42 14.75
CA ASN A 359 -16.56 3.71 14.34
C ASN A 359 -16.83 3.25 12.90
N ILE A 360 -15.84 3.42 12.00
CA ILE A 360 -15.92 2.92 10.63
C ILE A 360 -16.01 1.39 10.64
N LEU A 361 -15.17 0.68 11.39
CA LEU A 361 -15.20 -0.79 11.46
C LEU A 361 -16.48 -1.32 12.11
N LYS A 362 -17.00 -0.66 13.14
CA LYS A 362 -18.29 -1.00 13.78
C LYS A 362 -19.48 -0.90 12.82
N SER A 363 -19.35 -0.12 11.74
CA SER A 363 -20.40 0.00 10.71
C SER A 363 -20.43 -1.16 9.72
N ALA A 364 -19.40 -2.03 9.70
CA ALA A 364 -19.35 -3.19 8.81
C ALA A 364 -20.40 -4.22 9.19
N THR A 365 -21.12 -4.75 8.19
CA THR A 365 -22.26 -5.64 8.38
C THR A 365 -22.09 -6.96 7.63
N TYR A 366 -22.77 -7.98 8.11
CA TYR A 366 -22.98 -9.25 7.40
C TYR A 366 -24.48 -9.58 7.38
N LYS A 367 -25.09 -9.61 6.21
CA LYS A 367 -26.55 -9.73 6.01
C LYS A 367 -27.32 -8.69 6.83
N GLY A 368 -26.85 -7.44 6.81
CA GLY A 368 -27.43 -6.30 7.52
C GLY A 368 -27.18 -6.27 9.03
N THR A 369 -26.51 -7.27 9.61
CA THR A 369 -26.20 -7.31 11.05
C THR A 369 -24.74 -6.84 11.28
N PRO A 370 -24.47 -5.93 12.24
CA PRO A 370 -23.10 -5.54 12.58
C PRO A 370 -22.20 -6.75 12.91
N ILE A 371 -20.99 -6.77 12.37
CA ILE A 371 -20.01 -7.84 12.61
C ILE A 371 -19.40 -7.70 13.99
N LEU A 372 -19.00 -6.47 14.38
CA LEU A 372 -18.49 -6.16 15.71
C LEU A 372 -19.67 -5.83 16.63
N THR A 373 -19.95 -6.69 17.61
CA THR A 373 -20.97 -6.42 18.64
C THR A 373 -20.33 -5.82 19.90
N ALA A 374 -21.04 -4.91 20.56
CA ALA A 374 -20.60 -4.34 21.83
C ALA A 374 -20.36 -5.45 22.86
N GLY A 375 -19.10 -5.72 23.22
CA GLY A 375 -18.71 -6.77 24.18
C GLY A 375 -17.83 -7.89 23.64
N ALA A 376 -17.61 -8.02 22.33
CA ALA A 376 -16.78 -9.08 21.74
C ALA A 376 -15.25 -8.78 21.76
N ASN A 377 -14.83 -7.57 22.16
CA ASN A 377 -13.48 -7.06 21.98
C ASN A 377 -12.59 -7.08 23.23
N SER A 378 -12.90 -7.92 24.23
CA SER A 378 -12.09 -8.07 25.46
C SER A 378 -11.51 -9.48 25.62
N LYS A 379 -11.08 -10.12 24.52
CA LYS A 379 -10.32 -11.38 24.63
C LYS A 379 -9.02 -11.30 23.87
#